data_77d613a45fba011c15854dba4c700944
#
_entry.id   77d613a45fba011c15854dba4c700944
#
_cell.length_a   1.000
_cell.length_b   1.000
_cell.length_c   1.000
_cell.angle_alpha   90.00
_cell.angle_beta   90.00
_cell.angle_gamma   90.00
#
_symmetry.space_group_name_H-M   'P 1'
#
loop_
_entity.id
_entity.type
_entity.pdbx_description
1 polymer ?
#
loop_
_entity_poly.entity_id
_entity_poly.type
_entity_poly.pdbx_seq_one_letter_code
_entity_poly.pdbx_strand_id
1 'polypeptide(L)'
;IISTSGRVNDWKRIISNYDYSKYLLFGYGAQGDRFLINQSASNGILYALSSGGFVGMIFFLLLSLIAFYQLFKYVFLNSEKNIICHFSTSIILIFLLRSLAESSYALFGVDLILFYTCFAFSEKFIRTKVK
;
A
#
# COMPACT_ATOMS: atom_id res chain seq x y z
N ILE A 1 -29.25 -10.32 5.53
CA ILE A 1 -27.95 -10.95 5.86
C ILE A 1 -27.01 -10.44 4.80
N ILE A 2 -26.22 -9.41 5.14
CA ILE A 2 -25.16 -8.90 4.29
C ILE A 2 -24.12 -10.02 4.27
N SER A 3 -24.01 -10.73 3.15
CA SER A 3 -22.90 -11.66 2.93
C SER A 3 -21.63 -10.82 2.97
N THR A 4 -20.99 -10.80 4.12
CA THR A 4 -19.63 -10.28 4.24
C THR A 4 -18.81 -10.95 3.15
N SER A 5 -18.34 -10.17 2.19
CA SER A 5 -17.58 -10.65 1.04
C SER A 5 -16.55 -11.67 1.51
N GLY A 6 -16.28 -12.72 0.77
CA GLY A 6 -15.30 -13.77 1.13
C GLY A 6 -13.94 -13.25 1.62
N ARG A 7 -13.64 -11.97 1.38
CA ARG A 7 -12.44 -11.23 1.81
C ARG A 7 -12.17 -11.33 3.32
N VAL A 8 -13.19 -11.16 4.17
CA VAL A 8 -13.01 -11.25 5.63
C VAL A 8 -12.61 -12.67 6.05
N ASN A 9 -13.17 -13.68 5.37
CA ASN A 9 -12.79 -15.07 5.61
C ASN A 9 -11.34 -15.33 5.16
N ASP A 10 -10.92 -14.74 4.04
CA ASP A 10 -9.55 -14.85 3.55
C ASP A 10 -8.55 -14.18 4.50
N TRP A 11 -8.88 -13.02 5.03
CA TRP A 11 -8.07 -12.34 6.05
C TRP A 11 -7.89 -13.19 7.31
N LYS A 12 -8.99 -13.78 7.81
CA LYS A 12 -8.93 -14.70 8.95
C LYS A 12 -8.08 -15.92 8.64
N ARG A 13 -8.20 -16.51 7.44
CA ARG A 13 -7.40 -17.65 7.00
C ARG A 13 -5.91 -17.33 6.91
N ILE A 14 -5.54 -16.15 6.38
CA ILE A 14 -4.14 -15.72 6.36
C ILE A 14 -3.60 -15.65 7.78
N ILE A 15 -4.29 -14.97 8.69
CA ILE A 15 -3.85 -14.78 10.07
C ILE A 15 -3.76 -16.13 10.82
N SER A 16 -4.74 -17.03 10.62
CA SER A 16 -4.76 -18.32 11.29
C SER A 16 -3.72 -19.32 10.76
N ASN A 17 -3.42 -19.27 9.47
CA ASN A 17 -2.47 -20.18 8.82
C ASN A 17 -1.01 -19.67 8.87
N TYR A 18 -0.81 -18.43 9.36
CA TYR A 18 0.51 -17.83 9.42
C TYR A 18 1.36 -18.49 10.51
N ASP A 19 2.49 -19.08 10.15
CA ASP A 19 3.44 -19.65 11.11
C ASP A 19 4.37 -18.57 11.66
N TYR A 20 3.95 -17.97 12.77
CA TYR A 20 4.69 -16.92 13.45
C TYR A 20 6.05 -17.36 14.01
N SER A 21 6.25 -18.67 14.21
CA SER A 21 7.51 -19.19 14.77
C SER A 21 8.65 -19.12 13.78
N LYS A 22 8.37 -19.35 12.49
CA LYS A 22 9.40 -19.43 11.43
C LYS A 22 9.47 -18.18 10.57
N TYR A 23 8.32 -17.56 10.29
CA TYR A 23 8.21 -16.54 9.24
C TYR A 23 7.89 -15.15 9.76
N LEU A 24 8.00 -14.94 11.09
CA LEU A 24 7.65 -13.67 11.74
C LEU A 24 8.36 -12.46 11.10
N LEU A 25 9.67 -12.55 10.89
CA LEU A 25 10.47 -11.39 10.43
C LEU A 25 10.37 -11.17 8.91
N PHE A 26 10.54 -12.21 8.09
CA PHE A 26 10.70 -12.06 6.64
C PHE A 26 9.58 -12.68 5.81
N GLY A 27 8.55 -13.25 6.44
CA GLY A 27 7.40 -13.82 5.74
C GLY A 27 7.73 -15.05 4.87
N TYR A 28 6.79 -15.42 4.01
CA TYR A 28 6.90 -16.58 3.11
C TYR A 28 7.57 -16.22 1.76
N GLY A 29 7.98 -14.97 1.56
CA GLY A 29 8.54 -14.51 0.29
C GLY A 29 7.48 -14.09 -0.72
N ALA A 30 7.89 -13.93 -1.98
CA ALA A 30 7.00 -13.50 -3.04
C ALA A 30 5.77 -14.41 -3.16
N GLN A 31 4.58 -13.80 -3.22
CA GLN A 31 3.30 -14.51 -3.26
C GLN A 31 2.99 -15.40 -2.03
N GLY A 32 3.51 -15.03 -0.86
CA GLY A 32 3.26 -15.72 0.40
C GLY A 32 1.77 -15.88 0.74
N ASP A 33 0.92 -14.95 0.32
CA ASP A 33 -0.53 -15.02 0.43
C ASP A 33 -1.11 -16.22 -0.32
N ARG A 34 -0.66 -16.48 -1.55
CA ARG A 34 -1.10 -17.63 -2.35
C ARG A 34 -0.66 -18.96 -1.73
N PHE A 35 0.49 -18.97 -1.06
CA PHE A 35 0.94 -20.13 -0.32
C PHE A 35 0.02 -20.45 0.88
N LEU A 36 -0.48 -19.41 1.56
CA LEU A 36 -1.33 -19.55 2.74
C LEU A 36 -2.78 -19.91 2.43
N ILE A 37 -3.36 -19.32 1.36
CA ILE A 37 -4.80 -19.43 1.07
C ILE A 37 -5.15 -19.79 -0.38
N ASN A 38 -4.15 -20.12 -1.23
CA ASN A 38 -4.27 -20.44 -2.66
C ASN A 38 -4.88 -19.32 -3.53
N GLN A 39 -4.95 -18.08 -3.02
CA GLN A 39 -5.45 -16.91 -3.75
C GLN A 39 -4.74 -15.66 -3.26
N SER A 40 -4.92 -14.53 -3.99
CA SER A 40 -4.30 -13.26 -3.59
C SER A 40 -4.99 -12.66 -2.36
N ALA A 41 -4.19 -12.11 -1.44
CA ALA A 41 -4.70 -11.31 -0.33
C ALA A 41 -5.44 -10.09 -0.86
N SER A 42 -6.67 -9.90 -0.42
CA SER A 42 -7.49 -8.73 -0.77
C SER A 42 -7.19 -7.54 0.15
N ASN A 43 -5.93 -7.35 0.55
CA ASN A 43 -5.49 -6.26 1.41
C ASN A 43 -3.97 -6.10 1.33
N GLY A 44 -3.48 -4.86 1.12
CA GLY A 44 -2.05 -4.57 0.98
C GLY A 44 -1.23 -4.87 2.23
N ILE A 45 -1.79 -4.63 3.43
CA ILE A 45 -1.10 -4.89 4.70
C ILE A 45 -0.92 -6.40 4.91
N LEU A 46 -1.96 -7.19 4.66
CA LEU A 46 -1.89 -8.64 4.80
C LEU A 46 -0.98 -9.27 3.74
N TYR A 47 -0.96 -8.70 2.53
CA TYR A 47 0.01 -9.10 1.52
C TYR A 47 1.44 -8.81 1.96
N ALA A 48 1.70 -7.61 2.48
CA ALA A 48 3.03 -7.23 2.97
C ALA A 48 3.47 -8.11 4.15
N LEU A 49 2.53 -8.47 5.06
CA LEU A 49 2.79 -9.39 6.16
C LEU A 49 3.09 -10.81 5.65
N SER A 50 2.26 -11.36 4.77
CA SER A 50 2.45 -12.72 4.27
C SER A 50 3.72 -12.88 3.46
N SER A 51 4.06 -11.88 2.64
CA SER A 51 5.23 -11.93 1.76
C SER A 51 6.52 -11.48 2.42
N GLY A 52 6.49 -10.40 3.19
CA GLY A 52 7.66 -9.76 3.78
C GLY A 52 7.76 -9.85 5.31
N GLY A 53 6.82 -10.54 5.96
CA GLY A 53 6.75 -10.64 7.42
C GLY A 53 6.50 -9.28 8.08
N PHE A 54 6.87 -9.18 9.34
CA PHE A 54 6.76 -7.92 10.10
C PHE A 54 7.62 -6.80 9.49
N VAL A 55 8.79 -7.14 8.98
CA VAL A 55 9.68 -6.16 8.32
C VAL A 55 8.99 -5.58 7.09
N GLY A 56 8.46 -6.41 6.20
CA GLY A 56 7.73 -5.96 5.01
C GLY A 56 6.49 -5.15 5.37
N MET A 57 5.72 -5.58 6.38
CA MET A 57 4.55 -4.86 6.86
C MET A 57 4.92 -3.45 7.39
N ILE A 58 5.99 -3.33 8.19
CA ILE A 58 6.44 -2.03 8.73
C ILE A 58 6.86 -1.10 7.59
N PHE A 59 7.66 -1.58 6.62
CA PHE A 59 8.07 -0.77 5.48
C PHE A 59 6.87 -0.32 4.63
N PHE A 60 5.90 -1.20 4.41
CA PHE A 60 4.67 -0.84 3.69
C PHE A 60 3.86 0.24 4.42
N LEU A 61 3.71 0.12 5.75
CA LEU A 61 3.02 1.12 6.56
C LEU A 61 3.77 2.45 6.57
N LEU A 62 5.09 2.45 6.71
CA LEU A 62 5.91 3.67 6.64
C LEU A 62 5.78 4.36 5.29
N LEU A 63 5.85 3.61 4.18
CA LEU A 63 5.64 4.15 2.84
C LEU A 63 4.25 4.80 2.71
N SER A 64 3.21 4.11 3.20
CA SER A 64 1.84 4.62 3.17
C SER A 64 1.68 5.89 4.02
N LEU A 65 2.30 5.95 5.19
CA LEU A 65 2.29 7.13 6.06
C LEU A 65 3.02 8.32 5.41
N ILE A 66 4.18 8.08 4.79
CA ILE A 66 4.93 9.13 4.09
C ILE A 66 4.10 9.67 2.91
N ALA A 67 3.45 8.79 2.15
CA ALA A 67 2.57 9.18 1.05
C ALA A 67 1.35 9.97 1.54
N PHE A 68 0.74 9.54 2.64
CA PHE A 68 -0.36 10.28 3.27
C PHE A 68 0.08 11.66 3.77
N TYR A 69 1.25 11.75 4.39
CA TYR A 69 1.84 13.04 4.81
C TYR A 69 2.07 13.98 3.63
N GLN A 70 2.56 13.46 2.49
CA GLN A 70 2.72 14.28 1.27
C GLN A 70 1.38 14.79 0.76
N LEU A 71 0.34 13.95 0.73
CA LEU A 71 -1.02 14.38 0.35
C LEU A 71 -1.52 15.49 1.27
N PHE A 72 -1.38 15.31 2.57
CA PHE A 72 -1.77 16.31 3.55
C PHE A 72 -1.04 17.63 3.32
N LYS A 73 0.28 17.58 3.19
CA LYS A 73 1.11 18.75 2.91
C LYS A 73 0.69 19.45 1.62
N TYR A 74 0.38 18.68 0.57
CA TYR A 74 -0.09 19.23 -0.69
C TYR A 74 -1.42 19.97 -0.55
N VAL A 75 -2.40 19.34 0.11
CA VAL A 75 -3.75 19.90 0.28
C VAL A 75 -3.72 21.20 1.10
N PHE A 76 -2.92 21.25 2.18
CA PHE A 76 -2.91 22.38 3.10
C PHE A 76 -1.92 23.49 2.74
N LEU A 77 -0.83 23.19 2.04
CA LEU A 77 0.22 24.18 1.76
C LEU A 77 0.22 24.70 0.32
N ASN A 78 -0.52 24.08 -0.59
CA ASN A 78 -0.44 24.41 -2.00
C ASN A 78 -1.66 25.20 -2.47
N SER A 79 -1.49 26.53 -2.60
CA SER A 79 -2.50 27.46 -3.12
C SER A 79 -2.54 27.51 -4.66
N GLU A 80 -1.54 27.01 -5.36
CA GLU A 80 -1.47 27.12 -6.80
C GLU A 80 -1.91 25.86 -7.54
N LYS A 81 -2.76 26.05 -8.53
CA LYS A 81 -3.41 25.00 -9.33
C LYS A 81 -2.48 24.47 -10.43
N ASN A 82 -1.47 23.67 -10.06
CA ASN A 82 -0.74 22.94 -11.08
C ASN A 82 -1.47 21.62 -11.37
N ILE A 83 -2.02 21.51 -12.58
CA ILE A 83 -2.88 20.39 -13.01
C ILE A 83 -2.16 19.03 -12.91
N ILE A 84 -0.86 18.99 -13.19
CA ILE A 84 -0.06 17.77 -13.15
C ILE A 84 0.14 17.29 -11.69
N CYS A 85 0.35 18.24 -10.78
CA CYS A 85 0.50 17.91 -9.37
C CYS A 85 -0.82 17.43 -8.75
N HIS A 86 -1.95 18.05 -9.11
CA HIS A 86 -3.28 17.57 -8.71
C HIS A 86 -3.54 16.14 -9.22
N PHE A 87 -3.20 15.87 -10.48
CA PHE A 87 -3.35 14.55 -11.06
C PHE A 87 -2.50 13.50 -10.32
N SER A 88 -1.23 13.79 -10.07
CA SER A 88 -0.32 12.89 -9.35
C SER A 88 -0.78 12.61 -7.92
N THR A 89 -1.22 13.64 -7.18
CA THR A 89 -1.74 13.46 -5.82
C THR A 89 -3.05 12.70 -5.77
N SER A 90 -3.92 12.89 -6.77
CA SER A 90 -5.16 12.10 -6.89
C SER A 90 -4.88 10.61 -7.13
N ILE A 91 -3.89 10.28 -7.96
CA ILE A 91 -3.46 8.90 -8.18
C ILE A 91 -2.93 8.28 -6.88
N ILE A 92 -2.09 9.00 -6.12
CA ILE A 92 -1.58 8.51 -4.83
C ILE A 92 -2.75 8.23 -3.87
N LEU A 93 -3.73 9.13 -3.79
CA LEU A 93 -4.91 8.94 -2.95
C LEU A 93 -5.70 7.69 -3.35
N ILE A 94 -5.91 7.48 -4.65
CA ILE A 94 -6.62 6.28 -5.16
C ILE A 94 -5.86 5.01 -4.76
N PHE A 95 -4.54 4.98 -4.89
CA PHE A 95 -3.74 3.81 -4.51
C PHE A 95 -3.75 3.55 -3.01
N LEU A 96 -3.71 4.59 -2.16
CA LEU A 96 -3.83 4.44 -0.72
C LEU A 96 -5.19 3.85 -0.32
N LEU A 97 -6.28 4.36 -0.90
CA LEU A 97 -7.63 3.81 -0.65
C LEU A 97 -7.77 2.38 -1.17
N ARG A 98 -7.26 2.12 -2.38
CA ARG A 98 -7.31 0.80 -2.99
C ARG A 98 -6.53 -0.24 -2.19
N SER A 99 -5.43 0.14 -1.54
CA SER A 99 -4.63 -0.79 -0.72
C SER A 99 -5.35 -1.35 0.49
N LEU A 100 -6.44 -0.71 0.94
CA LEU A 100 -7.29 -1.23 2.01
C LEU A 100 -8.15 -2.43 1.54
N ALA A 101 -8.48 -2.48 0.25
CA ALA A 101 -9.36 -3.49 -0.32
C ALA A 101 -8.66 -4.46 -1.28
N GLU A 102 -7.43 -4.16 -1.69
CA GLU A 102 -6.62 -4.94 -2.64
C GLU A 102 -5.14 -4.84 -2.29
N SER A 103 -4.34 -5.78 -2.80
CA SER A 103 -2.88 -5.76 -2.62
C SER A 103 -2.14 -4.70 -3.45
N SER A 104 -2.83 -3.92 -4.28
CA SER A 104 -2.39 -2.74 -5.02
C SER A 104 -0.85 -2.56 -5.13
N TYR A 105 -0.31 -1.42 -4.70
CA TYR A 105 1.13 -1.12 -4.77
C TYR A 105 2.03 -1.90 -3.78
N ALA A 106 1.46 -2.78 -2.95
CA ALA A 106 2.25 -3.73 -2.17
C ALA A 106 2.89 -4.82 -3.04
N LEU A 107 2.30 -5.10 -4.22
CA LEU A 107 2.83 -6.00 -5.23
C LEU A 107 3.79 -5.25 -6.16
N PHE A 108 4.93 -5.89 -6.47
CA PHE A 108 5.81 -5.40 -7.53
C PHE A 108 5.10 -5.52 -8.89
N GLY A 109 4.74 -4.38 -9.47
CA GLY A 109 4.00 -4.31 -10.73
C GLY A 109 3.81 -2.88 -11.19
N VAL A 110 2.95 -2.71 -12.19
CA VAL A 110 2.64 -1.40 -12.79
C VAL A 110 2.12 -0.42 -11.74
N ASP A 111 1.29 -0.88 -10.81
CA ASP A 111 0.73 -0.07 -9.73
C ASP A 111 1.82 0.53 -8.84
N LEU A 112 2.84 -0.26 -8.48
CA LEU A 112 3.97 0.21 -7.68
C LEU A 112 4.81 1.25 -8.44
N ILE A 113 5.07 1.01 -9.73
CA ILE A 113 5.83 1.94 -10.57
C ILE A 113 5.08 3.27 -10.71
N LEU A 114 3.77 3.22 -10.98
CA LEU A 114 2.92 4.41 -11.07
C LEU A 114 2.87 5.15 -9.74
N PHE A 115 2.73 4.44 -8.63
CA PHE A 115 2.74 5.03 -7.30
C PHE A 115 4.04 5.79 -7.04
N TYR A 116 5.20 5.18 -7.28
CA TYR A 116 6.49 5.82 -7.07
C TYR A 116 6.76 6.97 -8.02
N THR A 117 6.36 6.89 -9.28
CA THR A 117 6.51 8.00 -10.23
C THR A 117 5.65 9.20 -9.84
N CYS A 118 4.40 8.99 -9.47
CA CYS A 118 3.53 10.06 -8.98
C CYS A 118 4.03 10.64 -7.66
N PHE A 119 4.54 9.79 -6.76
CA PHE A 119 5.12 10.20 -5.48
C PHE A 119 6.34 11.09 -5.68
N ALA A 120 7.32 10.66 -6.49
CA ALA A 120 8.53 11.43 -6.77
C ALA A 120 8.22 12.76 -7.45
N PHE A 121 7.22 12.78 -8.34
CA PHE A 121 6.80 13.98 -9.04
C PHE A 121 6.17 14.99 -8.07
N SER A 122 5.27 14.55 -7.22
CA SER A 122 4.63 15.40 -6.20
C SER A 122 5.65 15.94 -5.19
N GLU A 123 6.62 15.13 -4.77
CA GLU A 123 7.69 15.56 -3.86
C GLU A 123 8.58 16.64 -4.47
N LYS A 124 9.03 16.45 -5.71
CA LYS A 124 9.84 17.44 -6.43
C LYS A 124 9.14 18.79 -6.49
N PHE A 125 7.85 18.80 -6.80
CA PHE A 125 7.07 20.00 -6.91
C PHE A 125 6.89 20.74 -5.57
N ILE A 126 6.68 19.98 -4.48
CA ILE A 126 6.57 20.54 -3.14
C ILE A 126 7.91 21.17 -2.69
N ARG A 127 9.04 20.53 -2.97
CA ARG A 127 10.38 21.02 -2.59
C ARG A 127 10.78 22.29 -3.33
N THR A 128 10.41 22.45 -4.60
CA THR A 128 10.74 23.67 -5.38
C THR A 128 10.05 24.92 -4.88
N LYS A 129 8.96 24.78 -4.12
CA LYS A 129 8.21 25.92 -3.56
C LYS A 129 8.60 26.32 -2.14
N VAL A 130 9.31 25.44 -1.41
CA VAL A 130 9.75 25.73 -0.03
C VAL A 130 11.08 26.48 0.00
N LYS A 131 11.74 26.65 -1.16
CA LYS A 131 12.89 27.55 -1.35
C LYS A 131 12.44 28.91 -1.87
#